data_b0cbd5efe70c30191cd45ad3b247dc72
#
_entry.id   b0cbd5efe70c30191cd45ad3b247dc72
#
_cell.length_a   1.000
_cell.length_b   1.000
_cell.length_c   1.000
_cell.angle_alpha   90.00
_cell.angle_beta   90.00
_cell.angle_gamma   90.00
#
_symmetry.space_group_name_H-M   'P 1'
#
loop_
_entity.id
_entity.type
_entity.pdbx_description
1 polymer ?
#
loop_
_entity_poly.entity_id
_entity_poly.type
_entity_poly.pdbx_seq_one_letter_code
_entity_poly.pdbx_strand_id
1 'polypeptide(L)'
;LILLLATTGTATGQVVGNPWYRNRQFPYRPQQPGYYPPVQSQPPIQKLPPGATTRVLPDGRIAIITPFTAKQKREVRERQAEHKRVRAIRTRELAALAENDSLFPRLIGEFEKQKAIVISICDWQAHHFDVLFELIEKTRRRLGILLLYNDKKQTENQSQFEQVIRRLSQTGRDYPHLRFYKTNLDTIWLRDFGPRLAQTDEGKAVVVDFFYDVNRARDDDFPKVWANLTGGSHNVVPWSLQGGNLLANGLGLAITTTRLYEGNRIKRPGKTFTQTEVYVKEQLMKFCNIKELVVLKPLENESTRHVDMFATFLAPDVAVVAKVDPRFDAQNAAILDENARQLSQVSVSGRPLRVERIWIPPRRHNHWSSYANIILTDQVVLIPTYKSDPPDYIQQATATYRRLLPQHHVTTIDMTSMEKLGGSLHCLSCSIPASAALPKDVLTFADAVEMTK
;
A
#
# COMPACT_ATOMS: atom_id res chain seq x y z
N LEU A 1 7.80 -3.73 -17.48
CA LEU A 1 6.62 -4.49 -17.92
C LEU A 1 5.40 -3.59 -17.72
N ILE A 2 4.91 -2.94 -18.75
CA ILE A 2 3.70 -2.12 -18.66
C ILE A 2 2.52 -3.08 -18.73
N LEU A 3 1.75 -3.18 -17.67
CA LEU A 3 0.55 -4.02 -17.58
C LEU A 3 -0.66 -3.16 -17.93
N LEU A 4 -1.21 -3.32 -19.13
CA LEU A 4 -2.53 -2.80 -19.49
C LEU A 4 -3.55 -3.93 -19.28
N LEU A 5 -4.53 -3.69 -18.41
CA LEU A 5 -5.59 -4.66 -18.13
C LEU A 5 -6.78 -4.40 -19.04
N ALA A 6 -7.08 -5.34 -19.93
CA ALA A 6 -8.32 -5.38 -20.67
C ALA A 6 -9.25 -6.43 -20.05
N THR A 7 -10.47 -6.05 -19.69
CA THR A 7 -11.50 -6.97 -19.19
C THR A 7 -12.30 -7.53 -20.35
N THR A 8 -12.22 -8.85 -20.59
CA THR A 8 -13.17 -9.57 -21.44
C THR A 8 -14.09 -10.43 -20.58
N GLY A 9 -15.38 -10.34 -20.86
CA GLY A 9 -16.43 -11.07 -20.14
C GLY A 9 -16.46 -12.56 -20.41
N THR A 10 -16.86 -13.24 -19.41
CA THR A 10 -17.55 -14.55 -19.25
C THR A 10 -17.37 -15.63 -20.31
N ALA A 11 -16.64 -16.69 -19.94
CA ALA A 11 -16.85 -18.03 -20.47
C ALA A 11 -17.74 -18.82 -19.48
N THR A 12 -18.86 -19.33 -19.97
CA THR A 12 -19.77 -20.23 -19.23
C THR A 12 -19.12 -21.60 -19.08
N GLY A 13 -18.66 -21.91 -17.88
CA GLY A 13 -18.27 -23.26 -17.47
C GLY A 13 -19.34 -23.87 -16.59
N GLN A 14 -19.89 -25.03 -16.98
CA GLN A 14 -20.82 -25.80 -16.17
C GLN A 14 -20.21 -26.16 -14.82
N VAL A 15 -20.88 -25.77 -13.75
CA VAL A 15 -20.55 -26.17 -12.38
C VAL A 15 -21.21 -27.50 -12.07
N VAL A 16 -20.41 -28.54 -11.87
CA VAL A 16 -20.85 -29.81 -11.28
C VAL A 16 -21.11 -29.56 -9.80
N GLY A 17 -22.35 -29.76 -9.40
CA GLY A 17 -22.84 -29.48 -8.05
C GLY A 17 -22.23 -30.39 -6.98
N ASN A 18 -21.87 -29.81 -5.87
CA ASN A 18 -21.45 -30.49 -4.66
C ASN A 18 -22.67 -30.65 -3.70
N PRO A 19 -22.94 -31.86 -3.10
CA PRO A 19 -24.25 -32.23 -2.54
C PRO A 19 -24.48 -31.89 -1.06
N TRP A 20 -23.94 -30.82 -0.51
CA TRP A 20 -24.05 -30.51 0.93
C TRP A 20 -24.90 -29.28 1.28
N TYR A 21 -26.04 -29.04 0.58
CA TYR A 21 -27.04 -28.07 1.04
C TYR A 21 -28.42 -28.75 1.15
N ARG A 22 -28.71 -29.33 2.30
CA ARG A 22 -30.10 -29.59 2.72
C ARG A 22 -30.36 -29.07 4.13
N ASN A 23 -31.45 -28.25 4.19
CA ASN A 23 -32.25 -27.85 5.34
C ASN A 23 -31.77 -26.64 6.18
N ARG A 24 -32.21 -25.44 5.71
CA ARG A 24 -33.03 -24.53 6.54
C ARG A 24 -33.92 -23.69 5.61
N GLN A 25 -35.24 -23.88 5.73
CA GLN A 25 -36.25 -23.14 4.98
C GLN A 25 -36.36 -21.72 5.54
N PHE A 26 -36.12 -20.72 4.69
CA PHE A 26 -36.68 -19.38 4.82
C PHE A 26 -37.64 -19.17 3.64
N PRO A 27 -38.79 -18.49 3.81
CA PRO A 27 -39.78 -18.35 2.76
C PRO A 27 -39.27 -17.44 1.64
N TYR A 28 -38.93 -18.04 0.53
CA TYR A 28 -38.53 -17.34 -0.69
C TYR A 28 -39.81 -16.91 -1.44
N ARG A 29 -40.04 -15.60 -1.63
CA ARG A 29 -40.98 -15.06 -2.61
C ARG A 29 -40.29 -15.07 -3.99
N PRO A 30 -40.86 -15.70 -5.01
CA PRO A 30 -40.29 -15.64 -6.35
C PRO A 30 -40.48 -14.25 -6.93
N GLN A 31 -39.34 -13.62 -7.29
CA GLN A 31 -39.33 -12.44 -8.16
C GLN A 31 -39.56 -12.92 -9.61
N GLN A 32 -40.37 -12.18 -10.35
CA GLN A 32 -40.62 -12.41 -11.77
C GLN A 32 -39.34 -12.29 -12.61
N PRO A 33 -39.24 -13.00 -13.75
CA PRO A 33 -38.06 -12.92 -14.60
C PRO A 33 -37.84 -11.50 -15.10
N GLY A 34 -36.71 -10.89 -14.68
CA GLY A 34 -36.31 -9.58 -15.12
C GLY A 34 -35.86 -9.60 -16.58
N TYR A 35 -36.29 -8.63 -17.33
CA TYR A 35 -35.85 -8.30 -18.67
C TYR A 35 -34.33 -8.09 -18.69
N TYR A 36 -33.61 -8.94 -19.41
CA TYR A 36 -32.18 -8.74 -19.71
C TYR A 36 -32.08 -7.84 -20.94
N PRO A 37 -31.46 -6.64 -20.85
CA PRO A 37 -31.19 -5.86 -22.05
C PRO A 37 -30.26 -6.64 -23.00
N PRO A 38 -30.38 -6.44 -24.31
CA PRO A 38 -29.54 -7.13 -25.30
C PRO A 38 -28.06 -6.83 -25.02
N VAL A 39 -27.24 -7.88 -25.12
CA VAL A 39 -25.77 -7.79 -24.99
C VAL A 39 -25.26 -6.74 -25.94
N GLN A 40 -24.72 -5.64 -25.40
CA GLN A 40 -24.04 -4.63 -26.19
C GLN A 40 -22.88 -5.29 -26.92
N SER A 41 -22.78 -5.04 -28.22
CA SER A 41 -21.69 -5.51 -29.10
C SER A 41 -20.33 -5.20 -28.46
N GLN A 42 -19.48 -6.20 -28.40
CA GLN A 42 -18.12 -6.06 -27.88
C GLN A 42 -17.39 -4.93 -28.61
N PRO A 43 -16.64 -4.06 -27.89
CA PRO A 43 -15.81 -3.08 -28.54
C PRO A 43 -14.80 -3.80 -29.47
N PRO A 44 -14.44 -3.20 -30.60
CA PRO A 44 -13.54 -3.81 -31.57
C PRO A 44 -12.22 -4.18 -30.88
N ILE A 45 -11.72 -5.39 -31.13
CA ILE A 45 -10.44 -5.89 -30.63
C ILE A 45 -9.36 -4.90 -31.08
N GLN A 46 -8.85 -4.09 -30.16
CA GLN A 46 -7.70 -3.24 -30.43
C GLN A 46 -6.53 -4.12 -30.84
N LYS A 47 -5.93 -3.87 -32.00
CA LYS A 47 -4.73 -4.58 -32.42
C LYS A 47 -3.66 -4.46 -31.35
N LEU A 48 -3.14 -5.58 -30.91
CA LEU A 48 -2.02 -5.60 -29.96
C LEU A 48 -0.84 -4.79 -30.51
N PRO A 49 -0.11 -4.05 -29.67
CA PRO A 49 1.13 -3.41 -30.07
C PRO A 49 2.12 -4.42 -30.68
N PRO A 50 2.96 -4.02 -31.63
CA PRO A 50 3.94 -4.93 -32.24
C PRO A 50 4.79 -5.65 -31.20
N GLY A 51 4.84 -6.98 -31.28
CA GLY A 51 5.59 -7.83 -30.36
C GLY A 51 4.94 -8.04 -28.98
N ALA A 52 3.76 -7.47 -28.72
CA ALA A 52 3.04 -7.73 -27.49
C ALA A 52 2.47 -9.15 -27.47
N THR A 53 2.51 -9.77 -26.30
CA THR A 53 1.92 -11.07 -26.02
C THR A 53 0.83 -10.92 -24.96
N THR A 54 -0.09 -11.89 -24.91
CA THR A 54 -1.09 -11.95 -23.84
C THR A 54 -0.76 -13.06 -22.87
N ARG A 55 -1.02 -12.82 -21.59
CA ARG A 55 -0.94 -13.85 -20.54
C ARG A 55 -2.22 -13.84 -19.74
N VAL A 56 -2.83 -15.00 -19.59
CA VAL A 56 -3.94 -15.18 -18.66
C VAL A 56 -3.37 -15.21 -17.25
N LEU A 57 -3.84 -14.31 -16.41
CA LEU A 57 -3.50 -14.27 -14.98
C LEU A 57 -4.31 -15.34 -14.22
N PRO A 58 -3.88 -15.75 -13.01
CA PRO A 58 -4.60 -16.74 -12.20
C PRO A 58 -6.06 -16.39 -11.93
N ASP A 59 -6.44 -15.13 -12.07
CA ASP A 59 -7.77 -14.57 -11.88
C ASP A 59 -8.63 -14.53 -13.17
N GLY A 60 -8.13 -15.10 -14.26
CA GLY A 60 -8.78 -15.11 -15.57
C GLY A 60 -8.67 -13.79 -16.35
N ARG A 61 -8.03 -12.76 -15.81
CA ARG A 61 -7.75 -11.52 -16.56
C ARG A 61 -6.66 -11.74 -17.60
N ILE A 62 -6.77 -11.02 -18.70
CA ILE A 62 -5.74 -11.05 -19.76
C ILE A 62 -4.82 -9.85 -19.56
N ALA A 63 -3.55 -10.12 -19.28
CA ALA A 63 -2.51 -9.11 -19.27
C ALA A 63 -1.87 -9.01 -20.65
N ILE A 64 -1.76 -7.80 -21.20
CA ILE A 64 -0.99 -7.51 -22.40
C ILE A 64 0.44 -7.22 -21.97
N ILE A 65 1.37 -8.07 -22.39
CA ILE A 65 2.80 -7.93 -22.10
C ILE A 65 3.47 -7.32 -23.32
N THR A 66 3.86 -6.06 -23.22
CA THR A 66 4.66 -5.41 -24.25
C THR A 66 6.15 -5.61 -23.96
N PRO A 67 6.93 -6.12 -24.92
CA PRO A 67 8.36 -6.29 -24.71
C PRO A 67 9.04 -4.93 -24.51
N PHE A 68 10.00 -4.89 -23.59
CA PHE A 68 10.81 -3.70 -23.43
C PHE A 68 11.57 -3.33 -24.71
N THR A 69 11.58 -2.06 -25.02
CA THR A 69 12.45 -1.49 -26.06
C THR A 69 13.94 -1.69 -25.69
N ALA A 70 14.82 -1.58 -26.66
CA ALA A 70 16.25 -1.65 -26.41
C ALA A 70 16.72 -0.57 -25.38
N LYS A 71 16.13 0.64 -25.46
CA LYS A 71 16.37 1.74 -24.51
C LYS A 71 15.95 1.33 -23.10
N GLN A 72 14.72 0.86 -22.90
CA GLN A 72 14.23 0.42 -21.58
C GLN A 72 15.05 -0.73 -21.00
N LYS A 73 15.45 -1.71 -21.83
CA LYS A 73 16.32 -2.81 -21.39
C LYS A 73 17.70 -2.30 -20.92
N ARG A 74 18.25 -1.26 -21.57
CA ARG A 74 19.50 -0.64 -21.15
C ARG A 74 19.32 0.08 -19.82
N GLU A 75 18.31 0.92 -19.67
CA GLU A 75 18.00 1.66 -18.44
C GLU A 75 17.83 0.72 -17.24
N VAL A 76 17.10 -0.39 -17.41
CA VAL A 76 16.94 -1.42 -16.38
C VAL A 76 18.29 -2.03 -15.97
N ARG A 77 19.18 -2.35 -16.95
CA ARG A 77 20.52 -2.91 -16.64
C ARG A 77 21.39 -1.91 -15.91
N GLU A 78 21.38 -0.64 -16.32
CA GLU A 78 22.14 0.44 -15.67
C GLU A 78 21.67 0.62 -14.21
N ARG A 79 20.38 0.63 -13.95
CA ARG A 79 19.82 0.70 -12.60
C ARG A 79 20.17 -0.52 -11.75
N GLN A 80 20.09 -1.72 -12.30
CA GLN A 80 20.52 -2.94 -11.60
C GLN A 80 22.02 -2.89 -11.23
N ALA A 81 22.84 -2.38 -12.11
CA ALA A 81 24.28 -2.21 -11.85
C ALA A 81 24.51 -1.18 -10.73
N GLU A 82 23.78 -0.07 -10.74
CA GLU A 82 23.85 0.96 -9.70
C GLU A 82 23.38 0.42 -8.35
N HIS A 83 22.25 -0.29 -8.26
CA HIS A 83 21.79 -0.95 -7.03
C HIS A 83 22.87 -1.90 -6.47
N LYS A 84 23.54 -2.66 -7.36
CA LYS A 84 24.62 -3.54 -6.95
C LYS A 84 25.83 -2.77 -6.39
N ARG A 85 26.20 -1.66 -7.03
CA ARG A 85 27.30 -0.78 -6.61
C ARG A 85 26.99 -0.15 -5.24
N VAL A 86 25.82 0.45 -5.09
CA VAL A 86 25.36 1.07 -3.83
C VAL A 86 25.30 0.04 -2.71
N ARG A 87 24.79 -1.15 -2.97
CA ARG A 87 24.79 -2.24 -1.99
C ARG A 87 26.18 -2.56 -1.50
N ALA A 88 27.17 -2.67 -2.40
CA ALA A 88 28.54 -2.99 -2.01
C ALA A 88 29.16 -1.90 -1.12
N ILE A 89 28.92 -0.61 -1.43
CA ILE A 89 29.40 0.52 -0.64
C ILE A 89 28.75 0.51 0.76
N ARG A 90 27.41 0.50 0.82
CA ARG A 90 26.66 0.57 2.08
C ARG A 90 26.94 -0.63 2.99
N THR A 91 27.13 -1.83 2.42
CA THR A 91 27.50 -3.02 3.22
C THR A 91 28.90 -2.86 3.84
N ARG A 92 29.87 -2.19 3.16
CA ARG A 92 31.18 -1.89 3.74
C ARG A 92 31.07 -0.86 4.87
N GLU A 93 30.30 0.20 4.68
CA GLU A 93 30.03 1.19 5.73
C GLU A 93 29.44 0.53 6.98
N LEU A 94 28.43 -0.35 6.79
CA LEU A 94 27.82 -1.09 7.90
C LEU A 94 28.83 -1.99 8.63
N ALA A 95 29.75 -2.62 7.89
CA ALA A 95 30.76 -3.50 8.49
C ALA A 95 31.80 -2.72 9.33
N ALA A 96 31.93 -1.42 9.12
CA ALA A 96 32.79 -0.55 9.91
C ALA A 96 32.16 -0.04 11.21
N LEU A 97 30.84 -0.27 11.42
CA LEU A 97 30.12 0.14 12.62
C LEU A 97 30.34 -0.86 13.75
N ALA A 98 30.34 -0.36 14.99
CA ALA A 98 30.29 -1.20 16.19
C ALA A 98 29.01 -2.06 16.23
N GLU A 99 28.99 -3.11 17.06
CA GLU A 99 27.86 -4.05 17.12
C GLU A 99 26.52 -3.38 17.43
N ASN A 100 26.55 -2.35 18.29
CA ASN A 100 25.36 -1.65 18.77
C ASN A 100 25.03 -0.38 17.94
N ASP A 101 25.85 -0.03 16.97
CA ASP A 101 25.61 1.14 16.14
C ASP A 101 24.62 0.84 15.01
N SER A 102 23.93 1.87 14.55
CA SER A 102 23.06 1.82 13.39
C SER A 102 23.33 2.98 12.44
N LEU A 103 23.04 2.81 11.17
CA LEU A 103 23.19 3.88 10.17
C LEU A 103 22.01 4.87 10.17
N PHE A 104 20.90 4.50 10.81
CA PHE A 104 19.66 5.27 10.75
C PHE A 104 19.11 5.57 12.13
N PRO A 105 18.42 6.72 12.24
CA PRO A 105 17.54 6.99 13.35
C PRO A 105 16.33 6.04 13.37
N ARG A 106 15.48 6.15 14.39
CA ARG A 106 14.32 5.27 14.55
C ARG A 106 13.30 5.45 13.44
N LEU A 107 12.70 4.38 12.98
CA LEU A 107 11.51 4.43 12.14
C LEU A 107 10.31 4.95 12.95
N ILE A 108 9.50 5.81 12.33
CA ILE A 108 8.34 6.46 12.95
C ILE A 108 7.12 5.55 12.82
N GLY A 109 6.35 5.40 13.90
CA GLY A 109 5.05 4.73 13.87
C GLY A 109 3.97 5.63 13.24
N GLU A 110 3.06 5.06 12.48
CA GLU A 110 2.04 5.86 11.76
C GLU A 110 0.99 6.48 12.68
N PHE A 111 0.79 5.90 13.86
CA PHE A 111 -0.05 6.45 14.92
C PHE A 111 0.57 7.69 15.62
N GLU A 112 1.85 7.97 15.40
CA GLU A 112 2.48 9.20 15.89
C GLU A 112 1.93 10.41 15.13
N LYS A 113 2.14 11.62 15.65
CA LYS A 113 1.60 12.87 15.08
C LYS A 113 2.02 13.05 13.63
N GLN A 114 1.03 13.10 12.75
CA GLN A 114 1.21 13.29 11.32
C GLN A 114 0.86 14.73 10.90
N LYS A 115 1.66 15.30 9.99
CA LYS A 115 1.39 16.59 9.34
C LYS A 115 0.41 16.43 8.19
N ALA A 116 0.62 15.38 7.39
CA ALA A 116 -0.19 15.10 6.21
C ALA A 116 -0.08 13.64 5.81
N ILE A 117 -1.01 13.21 4.97
CA ILE A 117 -0.83 12.07 4.08
C ILE A 117 -0.55 12.54 2.67
N VAL A 118 0.25 11.79 1.95
CA VAL A 118 0.54 12.02 0.52
C VAL A 118 -0.16 10.94 -0.28
N ILE A 119 -0.82 11.33 -1.36
CA ILE A 119 -1.50 10.42 -2.29
C ILE A 119 -1.12 10.82 -3.71
N SER A 120 -0.75 9.85 -4.53
CA SER A 120 -0.53 10.08 -5.95
C SER A 120 -1.83 9.85 -6.72
N ILE A 121 -2.27 10.85 -7.48
CA ILE A 121 -3.37 10.73 -8.43
C ILE A 121 -2.87 10.52 -9.87
N CYS A 122 -1.57 10.31 -10.06
CA CYS A 122 -0.99 9.97 -11.36
C CYS A 122 -1.61 8.65 -11.85
N ASP A 123 -2.14 8.67 -13.08
CA ASP A 123 -2.79 7.51 -13.73
C ASP A 123 -4.13 7.03 -13.11
N TRP A 124 -4.76 7.80 -12.20
CA TRP A 124 -6.14 7.53 -11.77
C TRP A 124 -7.13 7.72 -12.92
N GLN A 125 -8.08 6.82 -13.01
CA GLN A 125 -9.22 6.96 -13.93
C GLN A 125 -10.35 7.76 -13.26
N ALA A 126 -11.21 8.39 -14.03
CA ALA A 126 -12.29 9.24 -13.51
C ALA A 126 -13.17 8.55 -12.44
N HIS A 127 -13.42 7.25 -12.59
CA HIS A 127 -14.22 6.48 -11.63
C HIS A 127 -13.50 6.20 -10.29
N HIS A 128 -12.18 6.41 -10.20
CA HIS A 128 -11.43 6.30 -8.95
C HIS A 128 -11.54 7.56 -8.08
N PHE A 129 -11.91 8.70 -8.67
CA PHE A 129 -11.94 9.96 -7.93
C PHE A 129 -12.98 10.00 -6.81
N ASP A 130 -14.01 9.14 -6.83
CA ASP A 130 -14.97 9.05 -5.74
C ASP A 130 -14.28 8.69 -4.41
N VAL A 131 -13.29 7.78 -4.44
CA VAL A 131 -12.45 7.45 -3.27
C VAL A 131 -11.73 8.70 -2.75
N LEU A 132 -11.12 9.49 -3.66
CA LEU A 132 -10.39 10.69 -3.29
C LEU A 132 -11.31 11.74 -2.65
N PHE A 133 -12.48 11.99 -3.25
CA PHE A 133 -13.41 12.99 -2.73
C PHE A 133 -14.00 12.59 -1.40
N GLU A 134 -14.33 11.32 -1.22
CA GLU A 134 -14.79 10.80 0.06
C GLU A 134 -13.71 10.95 1.13
N LEU A 135 -12.46 10.63 0.81
CA LEU A 135 -11.32 10.79 1.70
C LEU A 135 -11.12 12.27 2.08
N ILE A 136 -11.12 13.18 1.12
CA ILE A 136 -10.99 14.63 1.37
C ILE A 136 -12.10 15.13 2.31
N GLU A 137 -13.35 14.78 2.04
CA GLU A 137 -14.48 15.22 2.87
C GLU A 137 -14.44 14.64 4.29
N LYS A 138 -14.09 13.37 4.43
CA LYS A 138 -14.06 12.71 5.73
C LYS A 138 -12.85 13.09 6.60
N THR A 139 -11.76 13.55 5.99
CA THR A 139 -10.57 14.02 6.73
C THR A 139 -10.54 15.52 6.95
N ARG A 140 -11.46 16.25 6.37
CA ARG A 140 -11.54 17.71 6.43
C ARG A 140 -11.29 18.26 7.84
N ARG A 141 -10.35 19.24 7.94
CA ARG A 141 -9.91 19.90 9.18
C ARG A 141 -9.16 19.04 10.20
N ARG A 142 -8.96 17.74 9.94
CA ARG A 142 -8.25 16.84 10.85
C ARG A 142 -6.90 16.39 10.33
N LEU A 143 -6.71 16.43 9.02
CA LEU A 143 -5.51 15.88 8.38
C LEU A 143 -5.16 16.68 7.14
N GLY A 144 -3.90 17.09 7.01
CA GLY A 144 -3.37 17.62 5.76
C GLY A 144 -3.31 16.52 4.68
N ILE A 145 -3.61 16.90 3.45
CA ILE A 145 -3.49 16.00 2.29
C ILE A 145 -2.64 16.69 1.24
N LEU A 146 -1.58 16.02 0.81
CA LEU A 146 -0.78 16.43 -0.34
C LEU A 146 -1.06 15.50 -1.51
N LEU A 147 -1.62 16.06 -2.57
CA LEU A 147 -1.89 15.33 -3.81
C LEU A 147 -0.73 15.51 -4.79
N LEU A 148 -0.14 14.39 -5.20
CA LEU A 148 0.87 14.35 -6.25
C LEU A 148 0.17 14.16 -7.59
N TYR A 149 0.45 15.03 -8.56
CA TYR A 149 -0.21 15.00 -9.87
C TYR A 149 0.79 15.18 -11.01
N ASN A 150 0.39 14.79 -12.21
CA ASN A 150 1.09 15.11 -13.46
C ASN A 150 0.14 15.82 -14.45
N ASP A 151 0.72 16.39 -15.51
CA ASP A 151 -0.04 17.11 -16.53
C ASP A 151 -0.48 16.22 -17.71
N LYS A 152 -0.37 14.91 -17.59
CA LYS A 152 -0.80 14.03 -18.68
C LYS A 152 -2.30 14.21 -18.93
N LYS A 153 -2.65 14.66 -20.11
CA LYS A 153 -4.05 14.71 -20.55
C LYS A 153 -4.59 13.30 -20.74
N GLN A 154 -5.70 13.00 -20.08
CA GLN A 154 -6.32 11.66 -20.12
C GLN A 154 -7.61 11.60 -20.94
N THR A 155 -8.34 12.70 -21.01
CA THR A 155 -9.56 12.85 -21.80
C THR A 155 -9.42 14.06 -22.69
N GLU A 156 -10.34 14.26 -23.65
CA GLU A 156 -10.37 15.33 -24.66
C GLU A 156 -9.98 16.73 -24.13
N ASN A 157 -8.73 16.92 -23.74
CA ASN A 157 -8.07 18.11 -23.25
C ASN A 157 -7.95 18.34 -21.74
N GLN A 158 -8.30 17.41 -20.85
CA GLN A 158 -8.17 17.64 -19.40
C GLN A 158 -7.21 16.66 -18.72
N SER A 159 -6.33 17.19 -17.87
CA SER A 159 -5.52 16.41 -16.94
C SER A 159 -6.36 15.91 -15.74
N GLN A 160 -5.85 14.93 -15.02
CA GLN A 160 -6.47 14.47 -13.76
C GLN A 160 -6.54 15.58 -12.72
N PHE A 161 -5.51 16.41 -12.66
CA PHE A 161 -5.45 17.58 -11.79
C PHE A 161 -6.62 18.54 -12.06
N GLU A 162 -6.84 18.94 -13.32
CA GLU A 162 -7.95 19.82 -13.70
C GLU A 162 -9.31 19.22 -13.36
N GLN A 163 -9.50 17.91 -13.55
CA GLN A 163 -10.75 17.22 -13.19
C GLN A 163 -11.01 17.28 -11.67
N VAL A 164 -9.97 17.04 -10.84
CA VAL A 164 -10.07 17.12 -9.38
C VAL A 164 -10.40 18.55 -8.95
N ILE A 165 -9.67 19.55 -9.44
CA ILE A 165 -9.90 20.96 -9.07
C ILE A 165 -11.31 21.40 -9.46
N ARG A 166 -11.75 21.09 -10.69
CA ARG A 166 -13.10 21.43 -11.17
C ARG A 166 -14.17 20.85 -10.23
N ARG A 167 -14.08 19.55 -9.89
CA ARG A 167 -15.09 18.90 -9.06
C ARG A 167 -15.10 19.47 -7.64
N LEU A 168 -13.94 19.74 -7.04
CA LEU A 168 -13.87 20.39 -5.73
C LEU A 168 -14.44 21.81 -5.76
N SER A 169 -14.12 22.59 -6.78
CA SER A 169 -14.63 23.97 -6.93
C SER A 169 -16.15 24.02 -7.05
N GLN A 170 -16.77 23.05 -7.71
CA GLN A 170 -18.23 22.96 -7.86
C GLN A 170 -18.96 22.79 -6.51
N THR A 171 -18.26 22.36 -5.45
CA THR A 171 -18.84 22.27 -4.10
C THR A 171 -19.07 23.64 -3.44
N GLY A 172 -18.45 24.70 -3.96
CA GLY A 172 -18.45 26.05 -3.36
C GLY A 172 -17.73 26.11 -1.99
N ARG A 173 -16.92 25.11 -1.66
CA ARG A 173 -16.21 25.01 -0.38
C ARG A 173 -14.73 25.35 -0.54
N ASP A 174 -14.12 25.80 0.57
CA ASP A 174 -12.67 25.93 0.66
C ASP A 174 -12.05 24.68 1.29
N TYR A 175 -10.85 24.32 0.80
CA TYR A 175 -10.09 23.15 1.23
C TYR A 175 -8.68 23.53 1.72
N PRO A 176 -8.57 24.28 2.84
CA PRO A 176 -7.28 24.79 3.32
C PRO A 176 -6.28 23.72 3.75
N HIS A 177 -6.75 22.48 3.92
CA HIS A 177 -5.94 21.31 4.27
C HIS A 177 -5.36 20.59 3.04
N LEU A 178 -5.79 20.95 1.81
CA LEU A 178 -5.26 20.37 0.58
C LEU A 178 -4.03 21.13 0.10
N ARG A 179 -3.07 20.36 -0.38
CA ARG A 179 -1.90 20.85 -1.10
C ARG A 179 -1.70 19.99 -2.33
N PHE A 180 -1.07 20.58 -3.35
CA PHE A 180 -0.81 19.91 -4.61
C PHE A 180 0.67 20.08 -4.97
N TYR A 181 1.27 19.01 -5.48
CA TYR A 181 2.64 19.06 -5.98
C TYR A 181 2.74 18.31 -7.30
N LYS A 182 3.29 18.98 -8.31
CA LYS A 182 3.47 18.41 -9.63
C LYS A 182 4.69 17.48 -9.64
N THR A 183 4.46 16.22 -10.01
CA THR A 183 5.51 15.23 -10.15
C THR A 183 5.11 14.15 -11.17
N ASN A 184 6.06 13.31 -11.54
CA ASN A 184 5.80 12.26 -12.52
C ASN A 184 6.22 10.90 -11.93
N LEU A 185 5.24 10.09 -11.60
CA LEU A 185 5.39 8.76 -11.02
C LEU A 185 4.97 7.68 -12.02
N ASP A 186 5.45 6.46 -11.81
CA ASP A 186 5.12 5.32 -12.67
C ASP A 186 3.85 4.61 -12.20
N THR A 187 3.52 4.70 -10.89
CA THR A 187 2.32 4.06 -10.32
C THR A 187 1.67 4.90 -9.22
N ILE A 188 0.49 4.44 -8.77
CA ILE A 188 -0.29 5.06 -7.69
C ILE A 188 0.08 4.53 -6.30
N TRP A 189 0.89 3.47 -6.22
CA TRP A 189 1.16 2.71 -5.00
C TRP A 189 2.23 3.38 -4.13
N LEU A 190 1.94 4.61 -3.69
CA LEU A 190 2.90 5.47 -3.00
C LEU A 190 3.43 4.85 -1.70
N ARG A 191 2.66 3.98 -1.06
CA ARG A 191 3.11 3.23 0.13
C ARG A 191 4.37 2.43 -0.13
N ASP A 192 4.51 1.86 -1.31
CA ASP A 192 5.55 0.88 -1.60
C ASP A 192 6.90 1.53 -1.90
N PHE A 193 6.90 2.74 -2.46
CA PHE A 193 8.11 3.45 -2.86
C PHE A 193 8.21 4.88 -2.29
N GLY A 194 7.18 5.38 -1.63
CA GLY A 194 7.15 6.73 -1.10
C GLY A 194 8.21 6.95 -0.01
N PRO A 195 8.42 8.20 0.42
CA PRO A 195 9.45 8.50 1.39
C PRO A 195 9.13 7.85 2.74
N ARG A 196 9.84 6.79 3.06
CA ARG A 196 9.81 6.24 4.42
C ARG A 196 10.59 7.16 5.33
N LEU A 197 9.99 7.61 6.42
CA LEU A 197 10.62 8.58 7.29
C LEU A 197 11.05 7.95 8.60
N ALA A 198 12.26 8.31 9.01
CA ALA A 198 12.84 8.06 10.31
C ALA A 198 13.11 9.39 11.03
N GLN A 199 13.36 9.34 12.33
CA GLN A 199 13.57 10.51 13.15
C GLN A 199 14.84 10.37 13.99
N THR A 200 15.72 11.39 13.96
CA THR A 200 16.87 11.47 14.86
C THR A 200 16.45 11.77 16.28
N ASP A 201 17.36 11.60 17.24
CA ASP A 201 17.10 11.94 18.65
C ASP A 201 16.81 13.42 18.85
N GLU A 202 17.34 14.30 17.97
CA GLU A 202 17.04 15.73 17.95
C GLU A 202 15.69 16.06 17.24
N GLY A 203 14.94 15.05 16.84
CA GLY A 203 13.64 15.21 16.19
C GLY A 203 13.66 15.52 14.69
N LYS A 204 14.82 15.49 14.03
CA LYS A 204 14.94 15.76 12.59
C LYS A 204 14.45 14.55 11.78
N ALA A 205 13.70 14.81 10.72
CA ALA A 205 13.27 13.77 9.80
C ALA A 205 14.39 13.38 8.80
N VAL A 206 14.48 12.09 8.54
CA VAL A 206 15.41 11.49 7.58
C VAL A 206 14.63 10.62 6.61
N VAL A 207 14.87 10.80 5.32
CA VAL A 207 14.27 9.96 4.28
C VAL A 207 15.04 8.65 4.18
N VAL A 208 14.37 7.55 4.45
CA VAL A 208 14.90 6.19 4.28
C VAL A 208 14.44 5.67 2.93
N ASP A 209 15.39 5.26 2.12
CA ASP A 209 15.21 4.87 0.73
C ASP A 209 15.60 3.40 0.53
N PHE A 210 14.63 2.56 0.19
CA PHE A 210 14.83 1.16 -0.15
C PHE A 210 14.86 0.98 -1.66
N PHE A 211 15.59 0.01 -2.16
CA PHE A 211 15.48 -0.38 -3.56
C PHE A 211 14.07 -0.88 -3.86
N TYR A 212 13.45 -0.27 -4.85
CA TYR A 212 12.12 -0.64 -5.31
C TYR A 212 12.16 -1.47 -6.61
N ASP A 213 11.37 -1.17 -7.60
CA ASP A 213 11.28 -1.90 -8.86
C ASP A 213 12.11 -1.19 -9.93
N VAL A 214 13.19 -1.84 -10.39
CA VAL A 214 14.07 -1.31 -11.43
C VAL A 214 13.36 -0.98 -12.76
N ASN A 215 12.15 -1.51 -12.97
CA ASN A 215 11.31 -1.21 -14.13
C ASN A 215 10.45 0.04 -13.94
N ARG A 216 10.40 0.60 -12.74
CA ARG A 216 9.64 1.78 -12.32
C ARG A 216 10.60 2.85 -11.82
N ALA A 217 11.36 3.40 -12.77
CA ALA A 217 12.48 4.26 -12.45
C ALA A 217 12.11 5.51 -11.66
N ARG A 218 10.95 6.11 -11.95
CA ARG A 218 10.51 7.33 -11.28
C ARG A 218 10.04 7.05 -9.86
N ASP A 219 9.40 5.91 -9.65
CA ASP A 219 8.99 5.45 -8.33
C ASP A 219 10.22 5.12 -7.48
N ASP A 220 11.19 4.37 -8.04
CA ASP A 220 12.43 3.99 -7.37
C ASP A 220 13.32 5.19 -6.99
N ASP A 221 13.30 6.27 -7.78
CA ASP A 221 14.04 7.51 -7.51
C ASP A 221 13.29 8.48 -6.58
N PHE A 222 12.00 8.27 -6.33
CA PHE A 222 11.15 9.26 -5.65
C PHE A 222 11.60 9.60 -4.21
N PRO A 223 12.06 8.67 -3.36
CA PRO A 223 12.58 9.03 -2.03
C PRO A 223 13.72 10.03 -2.10
N LYS A 224 14.66 9.88 -3.05
CA LYS A 224 15.75 10.83 -3.30
C LYS A 224 15.23 12.18 -3.78
N VAL A 225 14.27 12.18 -4.70
CA VAL A 225 13.61 13.40 -5.18
C VAL A 225 12.94 14.11 -4.01
N TRP A 226 12.20 13.39 -3.18
CA TRP A 226 11.54 13.93 -1.98
C TRP A 226 12.54 14.57 -1.01
N ALA A 227 13.64 13.91 -0.71
CA ALA A 227 14.68 14.45 0.17
C ALA A 227 15.22 15.78 -0.35
N ASN A 228 15.50 15.87 -1.65
CA ASN A 228 15.97 17.11 -2.29
C ASN A 228 14.91 18.23 -2.19
N LEU A 229 13.64 17.93 -2.44
CA LEU A 229 12.53 18.89 -2.39
C LEU A 229 12.28 19.45 -1.00
N THR A 230 12.51 18.63 0.03
CA THR A 230 12.26 18.99 1.43
C THR A 230 13.52 19.49 2.14
N GLY A 231 14.68 19.40 1.51
CA GLY A 231 15.98 19.70 2.14
C GLY A 231 16.35 18.71 3.23
N GLY A 232 15.75 17.51 3.22
CA GLY A 232 15.99 16.46 4.20
C GLY A 232 17.22 15.60 3.90
N SER A 233 17.71 14.91 4.92
CA SER A 233 18.75 13.88 4.73
C SER A 233 18.18 12.68 3.97
N HIS A 234 18.97 12.12 3.05
CA HIS A 234 18.62 10.96 2.24
C HIS A 234 19.56 9.81 2.55
N ASN A 235 19.02 8.72 3.05
CA ASN A 235 19.76 7.54 3.44
C ASN A 235 19.25 6.30 2.69
N VAL A 236 20.15 5.66 1.94
CA VAL A 236 19.83 4.47 1.16
C VAL A 236 20.04 3.21 1.98
N VAL A 237 18.99 2.41 2.10
CA VAL A 237 19.04 1.02 2.58
C VAL A 237 19.17 0.11 1.36
N PRO A 238 20.29 -0.59 1.16
CA PRO A 238 20.58 -1.27 -0.09
C PRO A 238 19.89 -2.63 -0.23
N TRP A 239 18.65 -2.71 0.22
CA TRP A 239 17.80 -3.90 0.19
C TRP A 239 16.49 -3.60 -0.52
N SER A 240 16.01 -4.54 -1.30
CA SER A 240 14.70 -4.43 -1.93
C SER A 240 13.61 -4.64 -0.89
N LEU A 241 12.82 -3.61 -0.65
CA LEU A 241 11.72 -3.66 0.31
C LEU A 241 10.63 -2.66 -0.11
N GLN A 242 9.42 -3.14 -0.24
CA GLN A 242 8.25 -2.29 -0.47
C GLN A 242 7.70 -1.82 0.88
N GLY A 243 7.38 -0.53 0.97
CA GLY A 243 7.00 0.10 2.25
C GLY A 243 5.77 -0.52 2.91
N GLY A 244 4.81 -1.05 2.14
CA GLY A 244 3.67 -1.82 2.66
C GLY A 244 4.08 -3.12 3.37
N ASN A 245 5.29 -3.61 3.10
CA ASN A 245 5.83 -4.78 3.77
C ASN A 245 6.78 -4.48 4.95
N LEU A 246 6.71 -3.27 5.51
CA LEU A 246 7.45 -2.92 6.72
C LEU A 246 6.62 -2.00 7.60
N LEU A 247 6.20 -2.47 8.76
CA LEU A 247 5.52 -1.66 9.77
C LEU A 247 6.39 -1.54 11.01
N ALA A 248 6.47 -0.34 11.58
CA ALA A 248 7.28 -0.05 12.76
C ALA A 248 6.44 0.51 13.90
N ASN A 249 6.79 0.16 15.13
CA ASN A 249 6.11 0.64 16.33
C ASN A 249 6.74 1.91 16.95
N GLY A 250 7.71 2.54 16.28
CA GLY A 250 8.39 3.72 16.80
C GLY A 250 9.39 3.48 17.95
N LEU A 251 9.44 2.29 18.54
CA LEU A 251 10.33 1.94 19.67
C LEU A 251 11.35 0.86 19.33
N GLY A 252 11.58 0.60 18.04
CA GLY A 252 12.57 -0.37 17.56
C GLY A 252 12.00 -1.76 17.28
N LEU A 253 10.70 -2.01 17.47
CA LEU A 253 10.04 -3.18 16.92
C LEU A 253 9.55 -2.90 15.52
N ALA A 254 9.80 -3.82 14.59
CA ALA A 254 9.21 -3.80 13.26
C ALA A 254 8.70 -5.18 12.86
N ILE A 255 7.71 -5.19 11.97
CA ILE A 255 7.14 -6.42 11.40
C ILE A 255 7.19 -6.38 9.88
N THR A 256 7.47 -7.54 9.28
CA THR A 256 7.51 -7.75 7.84
C THR A 256 7.04 -9.16 7.51
N THR A 257 6.99 -9.54 6.24
CA THR A 257 6.73 -10.93 5.84
C THR A 257 7.96 -11.59 5.22
N THR A 258 7.88 -12.91 5.02
CA THR A 258 8.92 -13.68 4.32
C THR A 258 9.18 -13.22 2.88
N ARG A 259 8.31 -12.37 2.30
CA ARG A 259 8.56 -11.70 1.02
C ARG A 259 9.87 -10.89 1.03
N LEU A 260 10.29 -10.35 2.19
CA LEU A 260 11.59 -9.71 2.37
C LEU A 260 12.73 -10.53 1.77
N TYR A 261 12.71 -11.84 2.00
CA TYR A 261 13.78 -12.73 1.54
C TYR A 261 13.73 -12.98 0.04
N GLU A 262 12.54 -12.99 -0.56
CA GLU A 262 12.37 -13.23 -2.00
C GLU A 262 12.98 -12.12 -2.85
N GLY A 263 12.76 -10.86 -2.46
CA GLY A 263 13.35 -9.68 -3.13
C GLY A 263 14.86 -9.57 -2.95
N ASN A 264 15.40 -10.25 -1.92
CA ASN A 264 16.79 -10.10 -1.50
C ASN A 264 17.59 -11.41 -1.55
N ARG A 265 17.22 -12.33 -2.44
CA ARG A 265 17.95 -13.59 -2.65
C ARG A 265 19.37 -13.31 -3.14
N ILE A 266 20.34 -13.47 -2.26
CA ILE A 266 21.76 -13.36 -2.57
C ILE A 266 22.35 -14.76 -2.58
N LYS A 267 22.88 -15.19 -3.73
CA LYS A 267 23.73 -16.40 -3.77
C LYS A 267 25.05 -16.06 -3.09
N ARG A 268 25.26 -16.55 -1.87
CA ARG A 268 26.54 -16.46 -1.18
C ARG A 268 27.24 -17.82 -1.31
N PRO A 269 28.44 -17.89 -1.95
CA PRO A 269 29.18 -19.15 -2.02
C PRO A 269 29.35 -19.76 -0.65
N GLY A 270 29.10 -21.05 -0.51
CA GLY A 270 29.26 -21.80 0.75
C GLY A 270 28.24 -21.51 1.86
N LYS A 271 27.17 -20.74 1.58
CA LYS A 271 26.10 -20.46 2.57
C LYS A 271 24.78 -21.08 2.18
N THR A 272 24.07 -21.62 3.19
CA THR A 272 22.69 -22.13 3.02
C THR A 272 21.70 -20.98 2.82
N PHE A 273 20.50 -21.29 2.35
CA PHE A 273 19.40 -20.31 2.22
C PHE A 273 19.07 -19.66 3.57
N THR A 274 18.92 -20.43 4.64
CA THR A 274 18.66 -19.94 6.01
C THR A 274 19.72 -18.96 6.50
N GLN A 275 21.02 -19.25 6.25
CA GLN A 275 22.09 -18.33 6.64
C GLN A 275 22.03 -17.00 5.87
N THR A 276 21.47 -17.01 4.65
CA THR A 276 21.27 -15.81 3.86
C THR A 276 20.08 -14.99 4.40
N GLU A 277 19.00 -15.63 4.83
CA GLU A 277 17.87 -14.98 5.48
C GLU A 277 18.23 -14.27 6.78
N VAL A 278 18.96 -14.96 7.65
CA VAL A 278 19.50 -14.38 8.90
C VAL A 278 20.33 -13.13 8.58
N TYR A 279 21.24 -13.23 7.62
CA TYR A 279 22.07 -12.09 7.20
C TYR A 279 21.23 -10.90 6.71
N VAL A 280 20.23 -11.13 5.84
CA VAL A 280 19.35 -10.05 5.35
C VAL A 280 18.60 -9.39 6.50
N LYS A 281 18.07 -10.19 7.43
CA LYS A 281 17.38 -9.71 8.63
C LYS A 281 18.28 -8.82 9.49
N GLU A 282 19.47 -9.28 9.84
CA GLU A 282 20.44 -8.55 10.66
C GLU A 282 20.87 -7.24 10.01
N GLN A 283 21.13 -7.26 8.69
CA GLN A 283 21.48 -6.07 7.93
C GLN A 283 20.35 -5.04 7.97
N LEU A 284 19.12 -5.46 7.69
CA LEU A 284 17.96 -4.57 7.72
C LEU A 284 17.76 -3.95 9.10
N MET A 285 17.93 -4.74 10.15
CA MET A 285 17.82 -4.25 11.54
C MET A 285 18.82 -3.13 11.82
N LYS A 286 20.09 -3.31 11.43
CA LYS A 286 21.12 -2.27 11.60
C LYS A 286 20.88 -1.04 10.74
N PHE A 287 20.51 -1.23 9.45
CA PHE A 287 20.24 -0.11 8.55
C PHE A 287 19.03 0.74 8.97
N CYS A 288 18.05 0.16 9.64
CA CYS A 288 16.82 0.84 10.04
C CYS A 288 16.69 1.10 11.54
N ASN A 289 17.77 0.88 12.32
CA ASN A 289 17.74 0.97 13.79
C ASN A 289 16.59 0.15 14.41
N ILE A 290 16.40 -1.06 13.90
CA ILE A 290 15.39 -2.00 14.42
C ILE A 290 16.07 -2.90 15.44
N LYS A 291 15.53 -2.93 16.67
CA LYS A 291 16.01 -3.80 17.76
C LYS A 291 15.46 -5.20 17.62
N GLU A 292 14.22 -5.32 17.18
CA GLU A 292 13.53 -6.58 16.95
C GLU A 292 12.74 -6.55 15.64
N LEU A 293 13.02 -7.48 14.73
CA LEU A 293 12.29 -7.65 13.47
C LEU A 293 11.56 -8.99 13.49
N VAL A 294 10.23 -8.95 13.53
CA VAL A 294 9.39 -10.14 13.42
C VAL A 294 9.04 -10.39 11.96
N VAL A 295 9.38 -11.57 11.46
CA VAL A 295 9.11 -11.96 10.08
C VAL A 295 7.93 -12.93 10.07
N LEU A 296 6.79 -12.45 9.59
CA LEU A 296 5.51 -13.14 9.58
C LEU A 296 5.29 -13.92 8.27
N LYS A 297 4.37 -14.87 8.31
CA LYS A 297 3.94 -15.57 7.12
C LYS A 297 2.93 -14.71 6.34
N PRO A 298 3.11 -14.47 5.03
CA PRO A 298 2.16 -13.73 4.23
C PRO A 298 0.87 -14.52 4.01
N LEU A 299 -0.21 -13.83 3.65
CA LEU A 299 -1.44 -14.47 3.20
C LEU A 299 -1.22 -15.25 1.90
N GLU A 300 -1.80 -16.42 1.81
CA GLU A 300 -1.82 -17.21 0.57
C GLU A 300 -2.78 -16.59 -0.44
N ASN A 301 -2.34 -16.56 -1.68
CA ASN A 301 -3.10 -15.96 -2.79
C ASN A 301 -3.39 -14.45 -2.62
N GLU A 302 -2.64 -13.75 -1.79
CA GLU A 302 -2.60 -12.31 -1.77
C GLU A 302 -1.41 -11.85 -2.65
N SER A 303 -1.68 -10.93 -3.59
CA SER A 303 -0.75 -10.64 -4.68
C SER A 303 0.51 -9.91 -4.26
N THR A 304 0.41 -9.04 -3.25
CA THR A 304 1.53 -8.25 -2.75
C THR A 304 2.35 -9.01 -1.72
N ARG A 305 1.70 -9.88 -0.95
CA ARG A 305 2.26 -10.64 0.17
C ARG A 305 2.82 -9.72 1.26
N HIS A 306 2.24 -8.53 1.39
CA HIS A 306 2.65 -7.52 2.34
C HIS A 306 2.01 -7.70 3.71
N VAL A 307 2.70 -7.22 4.74
CA VAL A 307 2.23 -7.28 6.12
C VAL A 307 1.05 -6.33 6.38
N ASP A 308 0.99 -5.19 5.70
CA ASP A 308 -0.08 -4.21 5.82
C ASP A 308 -1.44 -4.71 5.33
N MET A 309 -1.45 -5.82 4.59
CA MET A 309 -2.68 -6.49 4.18
C MET A 309 -3.39 -7.22 5.33
N PHE A 310 -2.73 -7.43 6.46
CA PHE A 310 -3.35 -8.15 7.57
C PHE A 310 -2.97 -7.66 8.97
N ALA A 311 -2.03 -6.72 9.09
CA ALA A 311 -1.61 -6.19 10.38
C ALA A 311 -1.37 -4.67 10.33
N THR A 312 -1.49 -4.01 11.48
CA THR A 312 -1.11 -2.61 11.68
C THR A 312 -0.80 -2.36 13.16
N PHE A 313 0.08 -1.38 13.46
CA PHE A 313 0.28 -0.87 14.83
C PHE A 313 -0.68 0.28 15.10
N LEU A 314 -1.32 0.27 16.28
CA LEU A 314 -2.17 1.37 16.75
C LEU A 314 -1.50 2.22 17.83
N ALA A 315 -0.50 1.67 18.49
CA ALA A 315 0.33 2.27 19.51
C ALA A 315 1.66 1.51 19.57
N PRO A 316 2.66 2.00 20.30
CA PRO A 316 3.94 1.30 20.41
C PRO A 316 3.83 -0.13 20.91
N ASP A 317 2.83 -0.43 21.74
CA ASP A 317 2.60 -1.72 22.40
C ASP A 317 1.27 -2.38 21.98
N VAL A 318 0.59 -1.88 20.95
CA VAL A 318 -0.70 -2.41 20.45
C VAL A 318 -0.64 -2.66 18.96
N ALA A 319 -0.85 -3.88 18.54
CA ALA A 319 -1.03 -4.26 17.15
C ALA A 319 -2.42 -4.85 16.89
N VAL A 320 -2.96 -4.61 15.70
CA VAL A 320 -4.14 -5.31 15.18
C VAL A 320 -3.68 -6.34 14.18
N VAL A 321 -4.22 -7.55 14.25
CA VAL A 321 -4.03 -8.61 13.25
C VAL A 321 -5.39 -9.10 12.77
N ALA A 322 -5.58 -9.13 11.47
CA ALA A 322 -6.79 -9.67 10.87
C ALA A 322 -7.07 -11.12 11.28
N LYS A 323 -8.32 -11.52 11.21
CA LYS A 323 -8.75 -12.92 11.28
C LYS A 323 -9.85 -13.19 10.28
N VAL A 324 -9.87 -14.40 9.73
CA VAL A 324 -10.90 -14.87 8.81
C VAL A 324 -11.58 -16.10 9.42
N ASP A 325 -12.81 -16.37 8.99
CA ASP A 325 -13.52 -17.55 9.43
C ASP A 325 -12.93 -18.80 8.77
N PRO A 326 -12.43 -19.78 9.58
CA PRO A 326 -11.79 -20.99 9.04
C PRO A 326 -12.76 -21.86 8.23
N ARG A 327 -14.07 -21.68 8.36
CA ARG A 327 -15.05 -22.38 7.53
C ARG A 327 -15.00 -21.97 6.06
N PHE A 328 -14.50 -20.76 5.77
CA PHE A 328 -14.37 -20.22 4.41
C PHE A 328 -12.95 -20.22 3.90
N ASP A 329 -11.95 -20.04 4.78
CA ASP A 329 -10.53 -20.03 4.44
C ASP A 329 -9.67 -20.57 5.60
N ALA A 330 -9.65 -21.89 5.76
CA ALA A 330 -8.92 -22.55 6.85
C ALA A 330 -7.40 -22.29 6.79
N GLN A 331 -6.83 -22.16 5.59
CA GLN A 331 -5.40 -21.95 5.41
C GLN A 331 -4.98 -20.57 5.90
N ASN A 332 -5.67 -19.52 5.47
CA ASN A 332 -5.35 -18.16 5.90
C ASN A 332 -5.77 -17.90 7.35
N ALA A 333 -6.83 -18.55 7.85
CA ALA A 333 -7.17 -18.50 9.26
C ALA A 333 -5.99 -19.01 10.13
N ALA A 334 -5.43 -20.17 9.79
CA ALA A 334 -4.30 -20.72 10.52
C ALA A 334 -3.03 -19.83 10.41
N ILE A 335 -2.76 -19.24 9.26
CA ILE A 335 -1.66 -18.28 9.07
C ILE A 335 -1.84 -17.06 9.97
N LEU A 336 -3.03 -16.45 9.97
CA LEU A 336 -3.32 -15.27 10.76
C LEU A 336 -3.32 -15.53 12.27
N ASP A 337 -3.76 -16.71 12.70
CA ASP A 337 -3.70 -17.12 14.09
C ASP A 337 -2.27 -17.34 14.57
N GLU A 338 -1.43 -17.98 13.76
CA GLU A 338 -0.01 -18.16 14.06
C GLU A 338 0.75 -16.84 14.07
N ASN A 339 0.50 -15.94 13.11
CA ASN A 339 1.08 -14.61 13.10
C ASN A 339 0.70 -13.80 14.34
N ALA A 340 -0.55 -13.85 14.77
CA ALA A 340 -1.01 -13.19 16.00
C ALA A 340 -0.37 -13.79 17.25
N ARG A 341 -0.25 -15.13 17.32
CA ARG A 341 0.43 -15.83 18.41
C ARG A 341 1.91 -15.44 18.48
N GLN A 342 2.60 -15.40 17.35
CA GLN A 342 4.00 -15.01 17.27
C GLN A 342 4.19 -13.57 17.77
N LEU A 343 3.34 -12.63 17.35
CA LEU A 343 3.39 -11.24 17.78
C LEU A 343 3.09 -11.08 19.28
N SER A 344 2.15 -11.85 19.84
CA SER A 344 1.82 -11.77 21.27
C SER A 344 2.94 -12.22 22.20
N GLN A 345 3.95 -12.91 21.67
CA GLN A 345 5.14 -13.33 22.41
C GLN A 345 6.25 -12.27 22.42
N VAL A 346 6.12 -11.22 21.60
CA VAL A 346 7.10 -10.11 21.53
C VAL A 346 6.96 -9.24 22.77
N SER A 347 8.09 -8.84 23.36
CA SER A 347 8.10 -7.90 24.48
C SER A 347 8.40 -6.47 23.99
N VAL A 348 7.56 -5.52 24.37
CA VAL A 348 7.77 -4.09 24.14
C VAL A 348 7.91 -3.40 25.48
N SER A 349 9.08 -2.83 25.75
CA SER A 349 9.36 -2.15 27.02
C SER A 349 9.05 -3.02 28.26
N GLY A 350 9.37 -4.32 28.18
CA GLY A 350 9.19 -5.28 29.29
C GLY A 350 7.76 -5.83 29.45
N ARG A 351 6.84 -5.52 28.54
CA ARG A 351 5.48 -6.06 28.51
C ARG A 351 5.18 -6.77 27.22
N PRO A 352 4.36 -7.85 27.21
CA PRO A 352 3.94 -8.48 25.96
C PRO A 352 3.22 -7.49 25.05
N LEU A 353 3.50 -7.55 23.75
CA LEU A 353 2.75 -6.79 22.73
C LEU A 353 1.26 -7.20 22.80
N ARG A 354 0.39 -6.23 22.99
CA ARG A 354 -1.04 -6.44 22.94
C ARG A 354 -1.49 -6.63 21.49
N VAL A 355 -1.99 -7.82 21.17
CA VAL A 355 -2.48 -8.16 19.84
C VAL A 355 -4.00 -8.23 19.85
N GLU A 356 -4.63 -7.30 19.19
CA GLU A 356 -6.07 -7.27 18.96
C GLU A 356 -6.41 -7.94 17.64
N ARG A 357 -7.58 -8.58 17.58
CA ARG A 357 -8.01 -9.30 16.38
C ARG A 357 -9.19 -8.59 15.72
N ILE A 358 -9.10 -8.43 14.38
CA ILE A 358 -10.16 -7.80 13.59
C ILE A 358 -10.67 -8.77 12.52
N TRP A 359 -11.99 -9.00 12.51
CA TRP A 359 -12.60 -9.81 11.47
C TRP A 359 -12.55 -9.11 10.13
N ILE A 360 -12.10 -9.84 9.10
CA ILE A 360 -12.20 -9.42 7.70
C ILE A 360 -13.06 -10.44 6.93
N PRO A 361 -13.77 -10.01 5.87
CA PRO A 361 -14.53 -10.93 5.03
C PRO A 361 -13.63 -11.98 4.39
N PRO A 362 -14.14 -13.17 4.11
CA PRO A 362 -13.42 -14.15 3.30
C PRO A 362 -13.06 -13.57 1.93
N ARG A 363 -11.91 -13.96 1.41
CA ARG A 363 -11.46 -13.55 0.08
C ARG A 363 -12.52 -13.87 -0.98
N ARG A 364 -12.84 -12.89 -1.81
CA ARG A 364 -13.73 -13.04 -2.95
C ARG A 364 -12.95 -12.90 -4.26
N HIS A 365 -12.98 -13.93 -5.09
CA HIS A 365 -12.15 -14.00 -6.30
C HIS A 365 -10.69 -13.76 -5.94
N ASN A 366 -10.11 -12.64 -6.35
CA ASN A 366 -8.73 -12.27 -6.01
C ASN A 366 -8.64 -11.01 -5.16
N HIS A 367 -9.76 -10.60 -4.53
CA HIS A 367 -9.83 -9.40 -3.71
C HIS A 367 -9.84 -9.76 -2.22
N TRP A 368 -9.05 -9.04 -1.44
CA TRP A 368 -9.01 -9.04 0.00
C TRP A 368 -9.58 -7.74 0.56
N SER A 369 -10.72 -7.79 1.21
CA SER A 369 -11.27 -6.65 1.97
C SER A 369 -10.52 -6.52 3.29
N SER A 370 -9.35 -5.92 3.26
CA SER A 370 -8.50 -5.81 4.44
C SER A 370 -8.84 -4.59 5.29
N TYR A 371 -9.52 -4.77 6.40
CA TYR A 371 -9.75 -3.70 7.39
C TYR A 371 -8.54 -3.38 8.26
N ALA A 372 -7.40 -4.05 8.06
CA ALA A 372 -6.11 -3.69 8.64
C ALA A 372 -5.31 -2.73 7.76
N ASN A 373 -5.64 -2.63 6.46
CA ASN A 373 -4.98 -1.73 5.50
C ASN A 373 -5.56 -0.30 5.58
N ILE A 374 -5.51 0.27 6.78
CA ILE A 374 -6.11 1.57 7.15
C ILE A 374 -5.14 2.72 6.90
N ILE A 375 -5.67 3.93 6.73
CA ILE A 375 -4.90 5.14 7.00
C ILE A 375 -5.08 5.49 8.47
N LEU A 376 -3.97 5.54 9.19
CA LEU A 376 -3.91 5.86 10.61
C LEU A 376 -3.04 7.10 10.83
N THR A 377 -3.53 8.02 11.64
CA THR A 377 -2.77 9.15 12.18
C THR A 377 -3.13 9.34 13.65
N ASP A 378 -2.54 10.31 14.32
CA ASP A 378 -2.89 10.71 15.67
C ASP A 378 -4.34 11.22 15.84
N GLN A 379 -5.09 11.46 14.75
CA GLN A 379 -6.43 12.03 14.79
C GLN A 379 -7.50 11.21 14.07
N VAL A 380 -7.13 10.45 13.05
CA VAL A 380 -8.10 9.75 12.20
C VAL A 380 -7.74 8.30 11.98
N VAL A 381 -8.78 7.48 11.82
CA VAL A 381 -8.70 6.10 11.32
C VAL A 381 -9.66 5.98 10.14
N LEU A 382 -9.12 5.75 8.97
CA LEU A 382 -9.90 5.54 7.75
C LEU A 382 -9.85 4.05 7.39
N ILE A 383 -10.99 3.40 7.44
CA ILE A 383 -11.13 1.96 7.20
C ILE A 383 -11.59 1.76 5.75
N PRO A 384 -10.84 1.04 4.91
CA PRO A 384 -11.33 0.68 3.59
C PRO A 384 -12.51 -0.26 3.68
N THR A 385 -13.55 0.00 2.90
CA THR A 385 -14.73 -0.87 2.80
C THR A 385 -15.14 -1.02 1.34
N TYR A 386 -15.92 -2.05 1.04
CA TYR A 386 -16.38 -2.35 -0.30
C TYR A 386 -17.87 -2.65 -0.26
N LYS A 387 -18.63 -2.23 -1.28
CA LYS A 387 -20.10 -2.47 -1.35
C LYS A 387 -20.45 -3.95 -1.28
N SER A 388 -19.52 -4.80 -1.66
CA SER A 388 -19.68 -6.25 -1.60
C SER A 388 -19.45 -6.83 -0.21
N ASP A 389 -18.93 -6.05 0.76
CA ASP A 389 -18.68 -6.54 2.13
C ASP A 389 -19.97 -6.71 2.92
N PRO A 390 -20.08 -7.78 3.72
CA PRO A 390 -21.20 -7.91 4.64
C PRO A 390 -21.21 -6.77 5.67
N PRO A 391 -22.36 -6.08 5.90
CA PRO A 391 -22.43 -4.92 6.80
C PRO A 391 -21.98 -5.20 8.24
N ASP A 392 -22.19 -6.42 8.74
CA ASP A 392 -21.78 -6.82 10.09
C ASP A 392 -20.25 -6.83 10.26
N TYR A 393 -19.49 -7.20 9.24
CA TYR A 393 -18.02 -7.11 9.27
C TYR A 393 -17.55 -5.67 9.36
N ILE A 394 -18.13 -4.76 8.54
CA ILE A 394 -17.83 -3.33 8.58
C ILE A 394 -18.16 -2.73 9.94
N GLN A 395 -19.33 -3.09 10.50
CA GLN A 395 -19.75 -2.62 11.82
C GLN A 395 -18.80 -3.09 12.91
N GLN A 396 -18.42 -4.37 12.92
CA GLN A 396 -17.49 -4.94 13.90
C GLN A 396 -16.11 -4.28 13.79
N ALA A 397 -15.58 -4.09 12.57
CA ALA A 397 -14.31 -3.43 12.34
C ALA A 397 -14.33 -1.99 12.89
N THR A 398 -15.38 -1.23 12.54
CA THR A 398 -15.54 0.16 13.00
C THR A 398 -15.65 0.24 14.53
N ALA A 399 -16.44 -0.65 15.15
CA ALA A 399 -16.57 -0.73 16.60
C ALA A 399 -15.26 -1.08 17.29
N THR A 400 -14.47 -1.99 16.70
CA THR A 400 -13.15 -2.36 17.21
C THR A 400 -12.21 -1.17 17.24
N TYR A 401 -12.06 -0.43 16.14
CA TYR A 401 -11.20 0.76 16.11
C TYR A 401 -11.68 1.88 17.04
N ARG A 402 -13.00 2.13 17.14
CA ARG A 402 -13.56 3.10 18.09
C ARG A 402 -13.27 2.75 19.56
N ARG A 403 -13.31 1.46 19.88
CA ARG A 403 -12.95 0.97 21.23
C ARG A 403 -11.46 1.13 21.52
N LEU A 404 -10.59 0.82 20.54
CA LEU A 404 -9.14 0.87 20.69
C LEU A 404 -8.58 2.29 20.65
N LEU A 405 -9.22 3.17 19.88
CA LEU A 405 -8.79 4.54 19.62
C LEU A 405 -9.95 5.54 19.86
N PRO A 406 -10.44 5.68 21.11
CA PRO A 406 -11.64 6.43 21.41
C PRO A 406 -11.54 7.94 21.14
N GLN A 407 -10.32 8.48 21.03
CA GLN A 407 -10.07 9.89 20.73
C GLN A 407 -9.97 10.17 19.22
N HIS A 408 -9.94 9.12 18.38
CA HIS A 408 -9.79 9.28 16.94
C HIS A 408 -11.14 9.41 16.23
N HIS A 409 -11.16 10.15 15.16
CA HIS A 409 -12.26 10.13 14.21
C HIS A 409 -12.19 8.86 13.36
N VAL A 410 -12.99 7.86 13.71
CA VAL A 410 -13.05 6.57 13.01
C VAL A 410 -14.17 6.58 11.98
N THR A 411 -13.84 6.43 10.71
CA THR A 411 -14.78 6.39 9.58
C THR A 411 -14.32 5.42 8.51
N THR A 412 -15.22 5.10 7.58
CA THR A 412 -14.95 4.21 6.44
C THR A 412 -14.74 5.00 5.17
N ILE A 413 -14.06 4.42 4.18
CA ILE A 413 -13.92 4.92 2.81
C ILE A 413 -14.33 3.81 1.85
N ASP A 414 -15.26 4.10 0.94
CA ASP A 414 -15.69 3.14 -0.09
C ASP A 414 -14.63 2.99 -1.18
N MET A 415 -13.95 1.86 -1.17
CA MET A 415 -12.88 1.50 -2.13
C MET A 415 -13.38 0.69 -3.33
N THR A 416 -14.68 0.52 -3.50
CA THR A 416 -15.25 -0.36 -4.53
C THR A 416 -14.77 -0.06 -5.93
N SER A 417 -14.59 1.21 -6.28
CA SER A 417 -14.09 1.61 -7.62
C SER A 417 -12.63 1.18 -7.86
N MET A 418 -11.86 0.92 -6.80
CA MET A 418 -10.46 0.51 -6.86
C MET A 418 -10.25 -0.99 -6.55
N GLU A 419 -11.31 -1.73 -6.26
CA GLU A 419 -11.25 -3.15 -5.87
C GLU A 419 -10.41 -4.01 -6.84
N LYS A 420 -10.53 -3.76 -8.13
CA LYS A 420 -9.82 -4.51 -9.17
C LYS A 420 -8.34 -4.19 -9.29
N LEU A 421 -7.86 -3.14 -8.64
CA LEU A 421 -6.45 -2.75 -8.70
C LEU A 421 -5.55 -3.56 -7.74
N GLY A 422 -6.15 -4.26 -6.77
CA GLY A 422 -5.43 -5.20 -5.89
C GLY A 422 -4.71 -4.55 -4.70
N GLY A 423 -4.99 -3.28 -4.39
CA GLY A 423 -4.51 -2.57 -3.21
C GLY A 423 -5.65 -1.83 -2.49
N SER A 424 -5.35 -1.22 -1.35
CA SER A 424 -6.33 -0.53 -0.52
C SER A 424 -5.80 0.84 -0.02
N LEU A 425 -6.43 1.45 0.97
CA LEU A 425 -6.14 2.82 1.42
C LEU A 425 -4.69 3.03 1.85
N HIS A 426 -4.15 2.13 2.67
CA HIS A 426 -2.77 2.22 3.13
C HIS A 426 -1.80 2.17 1.95
N CYS A 427 -2.04 1.27 0.99
CA CYS A 427 -1.20 1.10 -0.20
C CYS A 427 -1.13 2.37 -1.07
N LEU A 428 -2.18 3.20 -1.08
CA LEU A 428 -2.24 4.45 -1.85
C LEU A 428 -1.52 5.62 -1.17
N SER A 429 -1.22 5.53 0.13
CA SER A 429 -0.84 6.66 0.95
C SER A 429 0.55 6.51 1.55
N CYS A 430 1.19 7.65 1.79
CA CYS A 430 2.39 7.76 2.59
C CYS A 430 2.18 8.80 3.68
N SER A 431 2.53 8.47 4.92
CA SER A 431 2.36 9.37 6.07
C SER A 431 3.58 10.28 6.23
N ILE A 432 3.35 11.57 6.45
CA ILE A 432 4.39 12.57 6.71
C ILE A 432 4.28 13.01 8.16
N PRO A 433 5.24 12.64 9.02
CA PRO A 433 5.22 13.00 10.43
C PRO A 433 5.35 14.52 10.64
N ALA A 434 4.87 15.00 11.78
CA ALA A 434 4.87 16.42 12.12
C ALA A 434 6.26 17.07 12.06
N SER A 435 7.33 16.30 12.32
CA SER A 435 8.73 16.73 12.25
C SER A 435 9.27 16.89 10.83
N ALA A 436 8.62 16.32 9.83
CA ALA A 436 9.11 16.37 8.44
C ALA A 436 8.61 17.63 7.70
N ALA A 437 9.40 18.10 6.74
CA ALA A 437 9.00 19.16 5.82
C ALA A 437 8.14 18.61 4.67
N LEU A 438 7.31 19.47 4.10
CA LEU A 438 6.70 19.27 2.77
C LEU A 438 7.58 19.98 1.72
N PRO A 439 7.44 19.64 0.45
CA PRO A 439 8.05 20.40 -0.65
C PRO A 439 7.73 21.88 -0.55
N LYS A 440 8.69 22.75 -0.92
CA LYS A 440 8.52 24.21 -0.77
C LYS A 440 7.49 24.80 -1.74
N ASP A 441 7.42 24.25 -2.96
CA ASP A 441 6.59 24.79 -4.06
C ASP A 441 5.24 24.07 -4.17
N VAL A 442 4.62 23.75 -3.01
CA VAL A 442 3.28 23.17 -2.99
C VAL A 442 2.22 24.25 -3.25
N LEU A 443 1.27 23.93 -4.13
CA LEU A 443 0.12 24.80 -4.37
C LEU A 443 -0.92 24.61 -3.27
N THR A 444 -1.54 25.69 -2.83
CA THR A 444 -2.79 25.64 -2.06
C THR A 444 -3.97 25.30 -2.98
N PHE A 445 -5.14 25.01 -2.42
CA PHE A 445 -6.34 24.82 -3.22
C PHE A 445 -6.71 26.10 -4.01
N ALA A 446 -6.53 27.28 -3.41
CA ALA A 446 -6.77 28.55 -4.10
C ALA A 446 -5.84 28.76 -5.30
N ASP A 447 -4.52 28.50 -5.13
CA ASP A 447 -3.55 28.56 -6.23
C ASP A 447 -3.92 27.60 -7.36
N ALA A 448 -4.33 26.37 -7.01
CA ALA A 448 -4.72 25.34 -7.94
C ALA A 448 -5.98 25.74 -8.75
N VAL A 449 -6.96 26.37 -8.11
CA VAL A 449 -8.16 26.91 -8.79
C VAL A 449 -7.77 28.01 -9.77
N GLU A 450 -6.88 28.93 -9.38
CA GLU A 450 -6.43 30.00 -10.27
C GLU A 450 -5.70 29.47 -11.51
N MET A 451 -4.85 28.46 -11.35
CA MET A 451 -4.14 27.80 -12.46
C MET A 451 -5.06 27.09 -13.47
N THR A 452 -6.28 26.76 -13.08
CA THR A 452 -7.20 25.98 -13.93
C THR A 452 -8.31 26.85 -14.59
N LYS A 453 -8.30 28.16 -14.31
CA LYS A 453 -9.14 29.14 -15.02
C LYS A 453 -8.57 29.44 -16.40
#